data_f15f8f90956593337d30f66d343199c8
#
_entry.id   f15f8f90956593337d30f66d343199c8
#
_cell.length_a   1.000
_cell.length_b   1.000
_cell.length_c   1.000
_cell.angle_alpha   90.00
_cell.angle_beta   90.00
_cell.angle_gamma   90.00
#
_symmetry.space_group_name_H-M   'P 1'
#
loop_
_entity.id
_entity.type
_entity.pdbx_description
1 polymer ?
#
loop_
_entity_poly.entity_id
_entity_poly.type
_entity_poly.pdbx_seq_one_letter_code
_entity_poly.pdbx_strand_id
1 'polypeptide(L)'
;MVYFISLILFALLAGIASAIFKIPFWVVITIIVIIAIGRLGYMLYMTYRSKDLMKLERFLDSSMRNPLNQYILTQKDGDVKTQMAAIDTLLARYSSPVVQGTYKASRAMLVKDYRTARAAATTIPNIAMKNYSLALIEATIGKKNHSAQYTLAKPWMKSLIEAIVSYREGDL
;
A
#
# COMPACT_ATOMS: atom_id res chain seq x y z
N MET A 1 5.62 -4.32 -17.97
CA MET A 1 6.05 -4.66 -19.34
C MET A 1 5.94 -6.15 -19.66
N VAL A 2 6.50 -7.05 -18.85
CA VAL A 2 6.43 -8.53 -19.09
C VAL A 2 4.98 -9.05 -19.20
N TYR A 3 4.06 -8.57 -18.35
CA TYR A 3 2.64 -9.00 -18.38
C TYR A 3 1.89 -8.51 -19.64
N PHE A 4 2.26 -7.35 -20.17
CA PHE A 4 1.66 -6.83 -21.39
C PHE A 4 2.09 -7.67 -22.59
N ILE A 5 3.38 -8.05 -22.64
CA ILE A 5 3.94 -8.94 -23.66
C ILE A 5 3.30 -10.33 -23.57
N SER A 6 3.12 -10.89 -22.37
CA SER A 6 2.47 -12.20 -22.19
C SER A 6 1.00 -12.18 -22.61
N LEU A 7 0.30 -11.07 -22.41
CA LEU A 7 -1.10 -10.91 -22.80
C LEU A 7 -1.25 -10.81 -24.33
N ILE A 8 -0.34 -10.10 -24.98
CA ILE A 8 -0.28 -10.02 -26.45
C ILE A 8 0.03 -11.39 -27.05
N LEU A 9 1.03 -12.11 -26.50
CA LEU A 9 1.39 -13.44 -26.96
C LEU A 9 0.23 -14.43 -26.80
N PHE A 10 -0.46 -14.38 -25.67
CA PHE A 10 -1.64 -15.20 -25.41
C PHE A 10 -2.80 -14.88 -26.37
N ALA A 11 -3.06 -13.60 -26.65
CA ALA A 11 -4.09 -13.17 -27.60
C ALA A 11 -3.75 -13.64 -29.03
N LEU A 12 -2.49 -13.61 -29.41
CA LEU A 12 -2.01 -14.07 -30.71
C LEU A 12 -2.13 -15.57 -30.87
N LEU A 13 -1.74 -16.35 -29.85
CA LEU A 13 -1.92 -17.81 -29.82
C LEU A 13 -3.39 -18.21 -29.84
N ALA A 14 -4.24 -17.49 -29.09
CA ALA A 14 -5.68 -17.72 -29.08
C ALA A 14 -6.33 -17.40 -30.44
N GLY A 15 -5.85 -16.37 -31.17
CA GLY A 15 -6.25 -16.06 -32.51
C GLY A 15 -5.91 -17.15 -33.52
N ILE A 16 -4.68 -17.67 -33.46
CA ILE A 16 -4.23 -18.79 -34.28
C ILE A 16 -5.05 -20.06 -33.99
N ALA A 17 -5.23 -20.40 -32.71
CA ALA A 17 -6.06 -21.55 -32.30
C ALA A 17 -7.52 -21.41 -32.79
N SER A 18 -8.10 -20.21 -32.68
CA SER A 18 -9.44 -19.91 -33.20
C SER A 18 -9.58 -20.18 -34.71
N ALA A 19 -8.56 -19.80 -35.48
CA ALA A 19 -8.52 -20.04 -36.94
C ALA A 19 -8.40 -21.54 -37.27
N ILE A 20 -7.59 -22.29 -36.54
CA ILE A 20 -7.38 -23.73 -36.76
C ILE A 20 -8.65 -24.54 -36.36
N PHE A 21 -9.21 -24.25 -35.19
CA PHE A 21 -10.34 -25.00 -34.63
C PHE A 21 -11.71 -24.44 -35.01
N LYS A 22 -11.77 -23.43 -35.89
CA LYS A 22 -13.03 -22.75 -36.30
C LYS A 22 -13.89 -22.26 -35.12
N ILE A 23 -13.24 -21.88 -34.00
CA ILE A 23 -13.93 -21.38 -32.82
C ILE A 23 -14.34 -19.93 -33.10
N PRO A 24 -15.61 -19.56 -32.88
CA PRO A 24 -16.06 -18.17 -33.07
C PRO A 24 -15.24 -17.21 -32.24
N PHE A 25 -14.77 -16.12 -32.82
CA PHE A 25 -13.90 -15.13 -32.19
C PHE A 25 -14.46 -14.55 -30.89
N TRP A 26 -15.77 -14.37 -30.80
CA TRP A 26 -16.42 -13.91 -29.57
C TRP A 26 -16.25 -14.87 -28.39
N VAL A 27 -16.15 -16.18 -28.61
CA VAL A 27 -15.89 -17.19 -27.54
C VAL A 27 -14.50 -16.95 -26.94
N VAL A 28 -13.52 -16.70 -27.77
CA VAL A 28 -12.14 -16.40 -27.33
C VAL A 28 -12.10 -15.13 -26.48
N ILE A 29 -12.80 -14.08 -26.93
CA ILE A 29 -12.92 -12.83 -26.18
C ILE A 29 -13.58 -13.08 -24.82
N THR A 30 -14.66 -13.85 -24.79
CA THR A 30 -15.38 -14.17 -23.55
C THR A 30 -14.47 -14.88 -22.54
N ILE A 31 -13.68 -15.84 -22.97
CA ILE A 31 -12.73 -16.55 -22.12
C ILE A 31 -11.67 -15.59 -21.55
N ILE A 32 -11.12 -14.71 -22.39
CA ILE A 32 -10.11 -13.71 -21.96
C ILE A 32 -10.71 -12.77 -20.90
N VAL A 33 -11.94 -12.30 -21.10
CA VAL A 33 -12.64 -11.43 -20.16
C VAL A 33 -12.89 -12.15 -18.83
N ILE A 34 -13.33 -13.39 -18.85
CA ILE A 34 -13.55 -14.19 -17.62
C ILE A 34 -12.23 -14.35 -16.84
N ILE A 35 -11.14 -14.67 -17.52
CA ILE A 35 -9.81 -14.78 -16.89
C ILE A 35 -9.38 -13.45 -16.28
N ALA A 36 -9.57 -12.34 -17.00
CA ALA A 36 -9.22 -11.00 -16.52
C ALA A 36 -10.03 -10.61 -15.29
N ILE A 37 -11.34 -10.85 -15.28
CA ILE A 37 -12.23 -10.58 -14.13
C ILE A 37 -11.85 -11.47 -12.94
N GLY A 38 -11.59 -12.75 -13.16
CA GLY A 38 -11.18 -13.69 -12.11
C GLY A 38 -9.86 -13.24 -11.45
N ARG A 39 -8.90 -12.79 -12.25
CA ARG A 39 -7.62 -12.27 -11.75
C ARG A 39 -7.79 -10.97 -10.97
N LEU A 40 -8.60 -10.05 -11.46
CA LEU A 40 -8.92 -8.80 -10.77
C LEU A 40 -9.62 -9.08 -9.43
N GLY A 41 -10.62 -9.99 -9.44
CA GLY A 41 -11.32 -10.41 -8.23
C GLY A 41 -10.38 -11.06 -7.21
N TYR A 42 -9.45 -11.91 -7.65
CA TYR A 42 -8.44 -12.49 -6.77
C TYR A 42 -7.52 -11.41 -6.16
N MET A 43 -7.06 -10.45 -6.96
CA MET A 43 -6.23 -9.35 -6.48
C MET A 43 -6.96 -8.50 -5.44
N LEU A 44 -8.22 -8.15 -5.69
CA LEU A 44 -9.05 -7.41 -4.75
C LEU A 44 -9.31 -8.20 -3.46
N TYR A 45 -9.62 -9.50 -3.58
CA TYR A 45 -9.80 -10.38 -2.42
C TYR A 45 -8.54 -10.42 -1.54
N MET A 46 -7.36 -10.60 -2.13
CA MET A 46 -6.08 -10.62 -1.40
C MET A 46 -5.80 -9.29 -0.70
N THR A 47 -6.10 -8.17 -1.36
CA THR A 47 -5.81 -6.84 -0.83
C THR A 47 -6.77 -6.43 0.29
N TYR A 48 -8.07 -6.77 0.18
CA TYR A 48 -9.09 -6.22 1.08
C TYR A 48 -9.68 -7.23 2.07
N ARG A 49 -9.58 -8.53 1.81
CA ARG A 49 -10.28 -9.54 2.61
C ARG A 49 -9.39 -10.64 3.18
N SER A 50 -8.17 -10.80 2.66
CA SER A 50 -7.28 -11.84 3.18
C SER A 50 -6.82 -11.49 4.58
N LYS A 51 -7.09 -12.39 5.54
CA LYS A 51 -6.55 -12.34 6.91
C LYS A 51 -5.31 -13.22 7.07
N ASP A 52 -4.93 -13.92 6.02
CA ASP A 52 -3.77 -14.82 6.01
C ASP A 52 -2.51 -14.02 5.68
N LEU A 53 -1.77 -13.67 6.71
CA LEU A 53 -0.55 -12.87 6.61
C LEU A 53 0.51 -13.53 5.70
N MET A 54 0.61 -14.86 5.72
CA MET A 54 1.60 -15.58 4.91
C MET A 54 1.26 -15.52 3.41
N LYS A 55 -0.03 -15.59 3.05
CA LYS A 55 -0.46 -15.40 1.66
C LYS A 55 -0.30 -13.97 1.20
N LEU A 56 -0.59 -13.01 2.07
CA LEU A 56 -0.40 -11.59 1.79
C LEU A 56 1.09 -11.27 1.55
N GLU A 57 1.98 -11.80 2.38
CA GLU A 57 3.42 -11.65 2.23
C GLU A 57 3.90 -12.20 0.87
N ARG A 58 3.53 -13.43 0.51
CA ARG A 58 3.87 -14.00 -0.81
C ARG A 58 3.31 -13.18 -1.98
N PHE A 59 2.12 -12.62 -1.81
CA PHE A 59 1.54 -11.73 -2.83
C PHE A 59 2.34 -10.44 -2.97
N LEU A 60 2.74 -9.82 -1.86
CA LEU A 60 3.59 -8.61 -1.85
C LEU A 60 4.97 -8.91 -2.45
N ASP A 61 5.59 -10.04 -2.09
CA ASP A 61 6.86 -10.51 -2.66
C ASP A 61 6.78 -10.69 -4.18
N SER A 62 5.70 -11.30 -4.68
CA SER A 62 5.49 -11.47 -6.12
C SER A 62 5.36 -10.14 -6.88
N SER A 63 5.04 -9.08 -6.17
CA SER A 63 4.85 -7.71 -6.68
C SER A 63 5.92 -6.73 -6.21
N MET A 64 7.13 -7.21 -5.90
CA MET A 64 8.26 -6.40 -5.38
C MET A 64 8.70 -5.24 -6.30
N ARG A 65 8.27 -5.21 -7.57
CA ARG A 65 8.50 -4.07 -8.46
C ARG A 65 7.73 -2.81 -8.06
N ASN A 66 6.73 -2.94 -7.18
CA ASN A 66 6.01 -1.80 -6.64
C ASN A 66 6.72 -1.29 -5.38
N PRO A 67 7.26 -0.05 -5.37
CA PRO A 67 7.95 0.50 -4.21
C PRO A 67 7.11 0.53 -2.93
N LEU A 68 5.78 0.61 -3.05
CA LEU A 68 4.89 0.54 -1.90
C LEU A 68 4.94 -0.85 -1.23
N ASN A 69 4.94 -1.92 -2.03
CA ASN A 69 5.04 -3.28 -1.51
C ASN A 69 6.39 -3.51 -0.84
N GLN A 70 7.47 -3.01 -1.44
CA GLN A 70 8.80 -3.05 -0.82
C GLN A 70 8.79 -2.38 0.56
N TYR A 71 8.23 -1.16 0.66
CA TYR A 71 8.14 -0.46 1.93
C TYR A 71 7.32 -1.25 2.97
N ILE A 72 6.17 -1.82 2.59
CA ILE A 72 5.34 -2.62 3.50
C ILE A 72 6.13 -3.83 4.04
N LEU A 73 6.86 -4.53 3.19
CA LEU A 73 7.68 -5.68 3.60
C LEU A 73 8.80 -5.29 4.56
N THR A 74 9.45 -4.13 4.35
CA THR A 74 10.50 -3.66 5.27
C THR A 74 10.01 -3.32 6.67
N GLN A 75 8.68 -3.10 6.85
CA GLN A 75 8.11 -2.88 8.19
C GLN A 75 8.21 -4.12 9.07
N LYS A 76 8.25 -5.32 8.49
CA LYS A 76 8.34 -6.59 9.21
C LYS A 76 9.69 -6.75 9.92
N ASP A 77 10.77 -6.39 9.24
CA ASP A 77 12.12 -6.67 9.73
C ASP A 77 12.63 -5.62 10.73
N GLY A 78 11.93 -4.49 10.86
CA GLY A 78 12.24 -3.44 11.83
C GLY A 78 13.55 -2.67 11.54
N ASP A 79 14.28 -2.99 10.49
CA ASP A 79 15.52 -2.28 10.13
C ASP A 79 15.25 -0.89 9.57
N VAL A 80 15.60 0.12 10.35
CA VAL A 80 15.39 1.54 10.03
C VAL A 80 16.09 1.93 8.73
N LYS A 81 17.29 1.44 8.47
CA LYS A 81 18.06 1.78 7.27
C LYS A 81 17.36 1.29 6.00
N THR A 82 16.90 0.04 6.02
CA THR A 82 16.15 -0.57 4.92
C THR A 82 14.80 0.12 4.70
N GLN A 83 14.09 0.46 5.78
CA GLN A 83 12.84 1.23 5.69
C GLN A 83 13.06 2.61 5.08
N MET A 84 14.11 3.32 5.48
CA MET A 84 14.46 4.63 4.90
C MET A 84 14.77 4.54 3.40
N ALA A 85 15.54 3.55 2.98
CA ALA A 85 15.86 3.32 1.55
C ALA A 85 14.59 3.03 0.73
N ALA A 86 13.66 2.24 1.28
CA ALA A 86 12.38 1.97 0.64
C ALA A 86 11.51 3.25 0.52
N ILE A 87 11.49 4.08 1.56
CA ILE A 87 10.81 5.39 1.52
C ILE A 87 11.45 6.31 0.48
N ASP A 88 12.77 6.39 0.42
CA ASP A 88 13.48 7.23 -0.56
C ASP A 88 13.13 6.78 -2.00
N THR A 89 13.02 5.47 -2.25
CA THR A 89 12.53 4.93 -3.52
C THR A 89 11.09 5.34 -3.83
N LEU A 90 10.20 5.32 -2.82
CA LEU A 90 8.82 5.80 -2.96
C LEU A 90 8.76 7.29 -3.31
N LEU A 91 9.52 8.11 -2.59
CA LEU A 91 9.57 9.55 -2.80
C LEU A 91 10.12 9.92 -4.19
N ALA A 92 11.08 9.16 -4.71
CA ALA A 92 11.60 9.33 -6.06
C ALA A 92 10.59 8.92 -7.14
N ARG A 93 9.75 7.91 -6.87
CA ARG A 93 8.81 7.37 -7.85
C ARG A 93 7.49 8.13 -7.94
N TYR A 94 7.00 8.66 -6.82
CA TYR A 94 5.68 9.27 -6.71
C TYR A 94 5.78 10.75 -6.34
N SER A 95 5.36 11.64 -7.23
CA SER A 95 5.36 13.09 -7.04
C SER A 95 4.09 13.64 -6.41
N SER A 96 3.07 12.81 -6.15
CA SER A 96 1.82 13.25 -5.51
C SER A 96 2.09 13.95 -4.17
N PRO A 97 1.55 15.16 -3.93
CA PRO A 97 1.76 15.88 -2.67
C PRO A 97 1.31 15.10 -1.43
N VAL A 98 0.26 14.27 -1.54
CA VAL A 98 -0.20 13.39 -0.46
C VAL A 98 0.87 12.36 -0.13
N VAL A 99 1.41 11.67 -1.14
CA VAL A 99 2.46 10.66 -0.99
C VAL A 99 3.73 11.31 -0.43
N GLN A 100 4.16 12.42 -1.01
CA GLN A 100 5.35 13.16 -0.55
C GLN A 100 5.23 13.56 0.92
N GLY A 101 4.12 14.19 1.33
CA GLY A 101 3.92 14.61 2.71
C GLY A 101 3.86 13.42 3.68
N THR A 102 3.11 12.37 3.34
CA THR A 102 2.96 11.19 4.19
C THR A 102 4.29 10.46 4.41
N TYR A 103 5.04 10.16 3.34
CA TYR A 103 6.27 9.38 3.47
C TYR A 103 7.46 10.20 3.98
N LYS A 104 7.50 11.53 3.74
CA LYS A 104 8.46 12.42 4.41
C LYS A 104 8.22 12.46 5.93
N ALA A 105 6.96 12.52 6.35
CA ALA A 105 6.61 12.43 7.76
C ALA A 105 7.03 11.08 8.37
N SER A 106 6.70 9.95 7.70
CA SER A 106 7.12 8.62 8.14
C SER A 106 8.64 8.48 8.24
N ARG A 107 9.38 8.99 7.25
CA ARG A 107 10.85 8.98 7.26
C ARG A 107 11.44 9.72 8.46
N ALA A 108 10.90 10.89 8.76
CA ALA A 108 11.34 11.67 9.91
C ALA A 108 10.99 10.99 11.25
N MET A 109 9.85 10.30 11.33
CA MET A 109 9.46 9.50 12.49
C MET A 109 10.43 8.34 12.76
N LEU A 110 10.94 7.67 11.74
CA LEU A 110 11.91 6.57 11.88
C LEU A 110 13.19 7.02 12.60
N VAL A 111 13.61 8.26 12.39
CA VAL A 111 14.78 8.86 13.07
C VAL A 111 14.41 9.70 14.29
N LYS A 112 13.15 9.62 14.74
CA LYS A 112 12.59 10.34 15.90
C LYS A 112 12.65 11.88 15.75
N ASP A 113 12.79 12.39 14.53
CA ASP A 113 12.69 13.83 14.26
C ASP A 113 11.22 14.23 14.09
N TYR A 114 10.54 14.34 15.22
CA TYR A 114 9.11 14.65 15.27
C TYR A 114 8.78 16.09 14.82
N ARG A 115 9.74 16.99 14.87
CA ARG A 115 9.58 18.37 14.36
C ARG A 115 9.43 18.35 12.85
N THR A 116 10.37 17.73 12.16
CA THR A 116 10.33 17.56 10.69
C THR A 116 9.13 16.70 10.27
N ALA A 117 8.78 15.66 11.05
CA ALA A 117 7.61 14.84 10.80
C ALA A 117 6.31 15.68 10.79
N ARG A 118 6.10 16.55 11.79
CA ARG A 118 4.93 17.46 11.82
C ARG A 118 4.94 18.44 10.65
N ALA A 119 6.09 19.06 10.37
CA ALA A 119 6.23 19.98 9.25
C ALA A 119 5.82 19.29 7.92
N ALA A 120 6.29 18.08 7.67
CA ALA A 120 5.92 17.30 6.49
C ALA A 120 4.43 16.93 6.49
N ALA A 121 3.88 16.48 7.62
CA ALA A 121 2.46 16.12 7.73
C ALA A 121 1.53 17.32 7.46
N THR A 122 1.90 18.53 7.86
CA THR A 122 1.10 19.74 7.61
C THR A 122 1.01 20.10 6.14
N THR A 123 1.95 19.69 5.30
CA THR A 123 1.91 19.93 3.85
C THR A 123 0.95 19.00 3.10
N ILE A 124 0.39 17.97 3.75
CA ILE A 124 -0.54 17.03 3.11
C ILE A 124 -1.85 17.75 2.76
N PRO A 125 -2.24 17.84 1.47
CA PRO A 125 -3.45 18.57 1.08
C PRO A 125 -4.74 17.85 1.46
N ASN A 126 -4.70 16.51 1.57
CA ASN A 126 -5.85 15.71 2.00
C ASN A 126 -6.02 15.81 3.51
N ILE A 127 -7.10 16.47 3.95
CA ILE A 127 -7.37 16.75 5.38
C ILE A 127 -7.44 15.46 6.21
N ALA A 128 -8.06 14.40 5.71
CA ALA A 128 -8.15 13.12 6.42
C ALA A 128 -6.78 12.49 6.65
N MET A 129 -5.92 12.47 5.63
CA MET A 129 -4.56 11.96 5.74
C MET A 129 -3.65 12.86 6.57
N LYS A 130 -3.82 14.18 6.48
CA LYS A 130 -3.11 15.13 7.34
C LYS A 130 -3.43 14.88 8.81
N ASN A 131 -4.73 14.86 9.17
CA ASN A 131 -5.16 14.61 10.54
C ASN A 131 -4.65 13.26 11.06
N TYR A 132 -4.76 12.21 10.25
CA TYR A 132 -4.23 10.90 10.60
C TYR A 132 -2.71 10.93 10.85
N SER A 133 -1.93 11.55 9.97
CA SER A 133 -0.48 11.64 10.12
C SER A 133 -0.08 12.43 11.37
N LEU A 134 -0.77 13.52 11.66
CA LEU A 134 -0.53 14.32 12.87
C LEU A 134 -0.91 13.52 14.14
N ALA A 135 -2.09 12.87 14.16
CA ALA A 135 -2.51 12.03 15.27
C ALA A 135 -1.50 10.89 15.53
N LEU A 136 -0.99 10.27 14.46
CA LEU A 136 0.00 9.21 14.54
C LEU A 136 1.31 9.71 15.18
N ILE A 137 1.78 10.89 14.79
CA ILE A 137 2.98 11.50 15.38
C ILE A 137 2.75 11.78 16.86
N GLU A 138 1.62 12.38 17.25
CA GLU A 138 1.32 12.68 18.65
C GLU A 138 1.19 11.41 19.50
N ALA A 139 0.51 10.36 18.99
CA ALA A 139 0.43 9.07 19.65
C ALA A 139 1.81 8.43 19.84
N THR A 140 2.67 8.51 18.81
CA THR A 140 4.04 7.97 18.85
C THR A 140 4.90 8.70 19.88
N ILE A 141 4.69 9.98 20.12
CA ILE A 141 5.40 10.75 21.16
C ILE A 141 4.85 10.45 22.57
N GLY A 142 3.68 9.85 22.68
CA GLY A 142 2.98 9.60 23.96
C GLY A 142 2.04 10.74 24.38
N LYS A 143 1.64 11.59 23.44
CA LYS A 143 0.69 12.69 23.71
C LYS A 143 -0.75 12.27 23.39
N LYS A 144 -1.30 11.35 24.16
CA LYS A 144 -2.67 10.78 23.98
C LYS A 144 -3.73 11.86 23.79
N ASN A 145 -3.76 12.87 24.69
CA ASN A 145 -4.76 13.94 24.61
C ASN A 145 -4.65 14.79 23.34
N HIS A 146 -3.44 14.95 22.80
CA HIS A 146 -3.24 15.68 21.54
C HIS A 146 -3.64 14.82 20.33
N SER A 147 -3.36 13.52 20.36
CA SER A 147 -3.79 12.63 19.27
C SER A 147 -5.32 12.54 19.15
N ALA A 148 -6.04 12.62 20.28
CA ALA A 148 -7.50 12.60 20.33
C ALA A 148 -8.16 13.86 19.74
N GLN A 149 -7.44 14.96 19.55
CA GLN A 149 -7.98 16.21 18.98
C GLN A 149 -8.22 16.13 17.47
N TYR A 150 -7.62 15.16 16.80
CA TYR A 150 -7.72 15.03 15.34
C TYR A 150 -8.95 14.21 14.93
N THR A 151 -9.79 14.77 14.04
CA THR A 151 -10.90 14.02 13.44
C THR A 151 -10.37 12.99 12.46
N LEU A 152 -10.58 11.72 12.75
CA LEU A 152 -10.14 10.58 11.94
C LEU A 152 -11.29 10.10 11.05
N ALA A 153 -11.07 10.12 9.73
CA ALA A 153 -12.13 9.88 8.74
C ALA A 153 -12.51 8.40 8.57
N LYS A 154 -11.65 7.47 9.00
CA LYS A 154 -11.87 6.03 8.81
C LYS A 154 -11.73 5.27 10.14
N PRO A 155 -12.56 4.23 10.39
CA PRO A 155 -12.47 3.45 11.63
C PRO A 155 -11.08 2.83 11.88
N TRP A 156 -10.43 2.31 10.83
CA TRP A 156 -9.10 1.71 10.95
C TRP A 156 -8.01 2.71 11.41
N MET A 157 -8.13 3.99 11.04
CA MET A 157 -7.22 5.03 11.51
C MET A 157 -7.31 5.19 13.03
N LYS A 158 -8.53 5.18 13.55
CA LYS A 158 -8.78 5.25 14.99
C LYS A 158 -8.21 4.04 15.71
N SER A 159 -8.53 2.83 15.24
CA SER A 159 -8.03 1.59 15.85
C SER A 159 -6.49 1.52 15.88
N LEU A 160 -5.82 2.02 14.82
CA LEU A 160 -4.35 2.03 14.81
C LEU A 160 -3.78 3.03 15.82
N ILE A 161 -4.34 4.22 15.93
CA ILE A 161 -3.91 5.21 16.93
C ILE A 161 -4.12 4.68 18.35
N GLU A 162 -5.27 4.07 18.63
CA GLU A 162 -5.58 3.44 19.91
C GLU A 162 -4.58 2.31 20.23
N ALA A 163 -4.28 1.45 19.26
CA ALA A 163 -3.28 0.38 19.44
C ALA A 163 -1.88 0.92 19.79
N ILE A 164 -1.44 2.00 19.14
CA ILE A 164 -0.13 2.63 19.45
C ILE A 164 -0.13 3.23 20.85
N VAL A 165 -1.23 3.88 21.25
CA VAL A 165 -1.37 4.44 22.60
C VAL A 165 -1.31 3.33 23.64
N SER A 166 -2.12 2.26 23.49
CA SER A 166 -2.14 1.12 24.41
C SER A 166 -0.79 0.41 24.50
N TYR A 167 -0.12 0.19 23.36
CA TYR A 167 1.24 -0.38 23.36
C TYR A 167 2.23 0.45 24.18
N ARG A 168 2.13 1.77 24.12
CA ARG A 168 3.01 2.67 24.91
C ARG A 168 2.65 2.72 26.39
N GLU A 169 1.38 2.58 26.71
CA GLU A 169 0.89 2.53 28.10
C GLU A 169 1.17 1.18 28.77
N GLY A 170 1.60 0.15 28.00
CA GLY A 170 1.90 -1.18 28.50
C GLY A 170 0.65 -2.03 28.70
N ASP A 171 -0.45 -1.69 28.05
CA ASP A 171 -1.74 -2.37 28.16
C ASP A 171 -1.91 -3.51 27.13
N LEU A 172 -0.82 -3.93 26.46
CA LEU A 172 -0.76 -5.02 25.49
C LEU A 172 0.24 -6.09 25.89
#